data_f3beae0565790c88264f1161622ba6bb
#
_entry.id   f3beae0565790c88264f1161622ba6bb
#
_cell.length_a   1.000
_cell.length_b   1.000
_cell.length_c   1.000
_cell.angle_alpha   90.00
_cell.angle_beta   90.00
_cell.angle_gamma   90.00
#
_symmetry.space_group_name_H-M   'P 1'
#
loop_
_entity.id
_entity.type
_entity.pdbx_description
1 polymer ?
#
loop_
_entity_poly.entity_id
_entity_poly.type
_entity_poly.pdbx_seq_one_letter_code
_entity_poly.pdbx_strand_id
1 'polypeptide(L)'
;YPYLSTTSGMDISNLFGIPVVMPASGNYTSSVLPIVCAIAFAAWFEKKYKKFIPDSCKLFFVPLITCGVTFILTLWIIGPITSLLGDGLGIALNAIANFNGILLGAVVGGLWQILVMFGLHWATVPLMLNDLATKGYSNALTGMFGCTFAQCGAVLAIYLKTKNSKTKSLCIPALISGIAGVTEPAIYGLTLPKKKPFIITCIVGAITGAALMAFNVTGYTSAGTGIFGYTAYINTVTNDISGMIAAIVISLIAVVLAFVLVYVTYSDEPAKAKK
;
A
#
# COMPACT_ATOMS: atom_id res chain seq x y z
N TYR A 1 -11.72 6.23 14.63
CA TYR A 1 -12.82 6.40 13.68
C TYR A 1 -13.87 5.27 13.59
N PRO A 2 -14.00 4.30 14.52
CA PRO A 2 -14.99 3.23 14.37
C PRO A 2 -16.45 3.75 14.33
N TYR A 3 -16.69 4.91 14.89
CA TYR A 3 -18.01 5.56 14.91
C TYR A 3 -18.38 6.30 13.61
N LEU A 4 -17.44 6.46 12.68
CA LEU A 4 -17.65 7.11 11.39
C LEU A 4 -17.85 6.10 10.25
N SER A 5 -18.18 4.85 10.57
CA SER A 5 -18.55 3.86 9.58
C SER A 5 -20.06 3.77 9.47
N THR A 6 -20.58 3.67 8.26
CA THR A 6 -22.00 3.44 7.98
C THR A 6 -22.55 2.17 8.63
N THR A 7 -21.67 1.26 9.04
CA THR A 7 -21.98 0.02 9.76
C THR A 7 -22.44 0.25 11.20
N SER A 8 -22.20 1.42 11.80
CA SER A 8 -22.61 1.71 13.19
C SER A 8 -24.02 2.27 13.32
N GLY A 9 -24.77 2.39 12.23
CA GLY A 9 -26.16 2.89 12.25
C GLY A 9 -26.31 4.36 12.63
N MET A 10 -25.21 5.09 12.81
CA MET A 10 -25.24 6.55 12.95
C MET A 10 -25.00 7.18 11.58
N ASP A 11 -25.96 7.92 11.10
CA ASP A 11 -25.83 8.76 9.90
C ASP A 11 -24.99 10.00 10.24
N ILE A 12 -23.67 9.86 10.13
CA ILE A 12 -22.72 10.97 10.34
C ILE A 12 -22.44 11.66 8.99
N SER A 13 -23.52 11.95 8.28
CA SER A 13 -23.44 12.78 7.08
C SER A 13 -23.16 14.25 7.41
N ASN A 14 -23.34 14.64 8.69
CA ASN A 14 -23.20 16.04 9.12
C ASN A 14 -22.46 16.15 10.47
N LEU A 15 -21.43 16.97 10.51
CA LEU A 15 -20.78 17.40 11.74
C LEU A 15 -21.03 18.89 11.96
N PHE A 16 -21.74 19.26 13.03
CA PHE A 16 -22.17 20.63 13.32
C PHE A 16 -22.96 21.30 12.16
N GLY A 17 -23.77 20.52 11.43
CA GLY A 17 -24.55 21.01 10.29
C GLY A 17 -23.77 21.14 8.97
N ILE A 18 -22.49 20.79 8.95
CA ILE A 18 -21.68 20.78 7.75
C ILE A 18 -21.53 19.33 7.25
N PRO A 19 -21.83 19.06 5.98
CA PRO A 19 -21.75 17.70 5.43
C PRO A 19 -20.32 17.16 5.48
N VAL A 20 -20.18 15.91 5.90
CA VAL A 20 -18.92 15.16 5.87
C VAL A 20 -18.90 14.29 4.62
N VAL A 21 -17.94 14.52 3.75
CA VAL A 21 -17.77 13.70 2.53
C VAL A 21 -17.09 12.39 2.92
N MET A 22 -17.80 11.28 2.74
CA MET A 22 -17.27 9.96 3.00
C MET A 22 -16.59 9.40 1.73
N PRO A 23 -15.49 8.63 1.87
CA PRO A 23 -14.89 7.94 0.72
C PRO A 23 -15.84 6.89 0.16
N ALA A 24 -15.61 6.45 -1.10
CA ALA A 24 -16.40 5.41 -1.75
C ALA A 24 -16.46 4.08 -0.97
N SER A 25 -15.48 3.82 -0.10
CA SER A 25 -15.49 2.69 0.84
C SER A 25 -16.50 2.82 1.99
N GLY A 26 -17.19 3.95 2.12
CA GLY A 26 -18.17 4.22 3.17
C GLY A 26 -17.59 4.48 4.56
N ASN A 27 -16.26 4.44 4.72
CA ASN A 27 -15.60 4.71 6.00
C ASN A 27 -14.13 5.14 5.83
N TYR A 28 -13.58 5.80 6.85
CA TYR A 28 -12.18 6.21 6.88
C TYR A 28 -11.24 5.20 7.57
N THR A 29 -11.77 4.06 8.06
CA THR A 29 -10.98 3.11 8.88
C THR A 29 -9.85 2.44 8.13
N SER A 30 -10.00 2.25 6.81
CA SER A 30 -9.02 1.62 5.94
C SER A 30 -8.21 2.61 5.10
N SER A 31 -8.36 3.93 5.33
CA SER A 31 -7.66 4.95 4.55
C SER A 31 -6.43 5.45 5.31
N VAL A 32 -5.24 5.26 4.72
CA VAL A 32 -3.96 5.66 5.34
C VAL A 32 -3.58 7.10 4.96
N LEU A 33 -3.90 7.54 3.74
CA LEU A 33 -3.52 8.88 3.28
C LEU A 33 -4.09 10.02 4.14
N PRO A 34 -5.38 10.00 4.55
CA PRO A 34 -5.92 11.02 5.43
C PRO A 34 -5.17 11.15 6.76
N ILE A 35 -4.82 10.03 7.40
CA ILE A 35 -4.14 10.08 8.70
C ILE A 35 -2.69 10.59 8.58
N VAL A 36 -1.98 10.26 7.51
CA VAL A 36 -0.63 10.78 7.26
C VAL A 36 -0.66 12.30 7.08
N CYS A 37 -1.60 12.81 6.27
CA CYS A 37 -1.80 14.25 6.08
C CYS A 37 -2.23 14.93 7.39
N ALA A 38 -3.13 14.31 8.15
CA ALA A 38 -3.61 14.81 9.43
C ALA A 38 -2.47 14.94 10.45
N ILE A 39 -1.62 13.93 10.58
CA ILE A 39 -0.47 13.95 11.50
C ILE A 39 0.57 14.99 11.06
N ALA A 40 0.84 15.11 9.76
CA ALA A 40 1.73 16.13 9.24
C ALA A 40 1.23 17.55 9.57
N PHE A 41 -0.09 17.78 9.38
CA PHE A 41 -0.72 19.03 9.76
C PHE A 41 -0.67 19.25 11.29
N ALA A 42 -1.03 18.24 12.08
CA ALA A 42 -1.01 18.30 13.54
C ALA A 42 0.37 18.72 14.09
N ALA A 43 1.42 18.09 13.58
CA ALA A 43 2.80 18.40 13.99
C ALA A 43 3.21 19.83 13.63
N TRP A 44 2.84 20.30 12.43
CA TRP A 44 3.08 21.67 12.00
C TRP A 44 2.28 22.68 12.82
N PHE A 45 1.00 22.42 13.05
CA PHE A 45 0.09 23.29 13.79
C PHE A 45 0.52 23.40 15.25
N GLU A 46 0.75 22.28 15.93
CA GLU A 46 1.21 22.24 17.31
C GLU A 46 2.49 23.06 17.50
N LYS A 47 3.48 22.87 16.61
CA LYS A 47 4.75 23.61 16.70
C LYS A 47 4.56 25.11 16.67
N LYS A 48 3.53 25.61 15.97
CA LYS A 48 3.24 27.04 15.88
C LYS A 48 2.48 27.57 17.08
N TYR A 49 1.37 26.95 17.47
CA TYR A 49 0.48 27.57 18.46
C TYR A 49 0.87 27.28 19.90
N LYS A 50 1.59 26.21 20.20
CA LYS A 50 2.03 25.90 21.59
C LYS A 50 2.85 27.00 22.27
N LYS A 51 3.39 27.93 21.50
CA LYS A 51 4.12 29.08 22.01
C LYS A 51 3.20 30.09 22.72
N PHE A 52 1.92 30.10 22.41
CA PHE A 52 0.93 31.02 22.97
C PHE A 52 0.25 30.48 24.23
N ILE A 53 0.49 29.22 24.59
CA ILE A 53 -0.12 28.57 25.77
C ILE A 53 0.84 28.66 26.97
N PRO A 54 0.37 29.13 28.14
CA PRO A 54 1.15 29.15 29.34
C PRO A 54 1.62 27.75 29.75
N ASP A 55 2.84 27.64 30.31
CA ASP A 55 3.46 26.36 30.66
C ASP A 55 2.61 25.51 31.61
N SER A 56 1.91 26.15 32.55
CA SER A 56 1.02 25.47 33.50
C SER A 56 -0.14 24.70 32.84
N CYS A 57 -0.55 25.10 31.64
CA CYS A 57 -1.71 24.55 30.95
C CYS A 57 -1.33 23.71 29.68
N LYS A 58 -0.06 23.74 29.28
CA LYS A 58 0.41 23.09 28.05
C LYS A 58 0.07 21.61 27.99
N LEU A 59 0.25 20.90 29.09
CA LEU A 59 0.04 19.46 29.14
C LEU A 59 -1.37 19.03 28.74
N PHE A 60 -2.37 19.87 29.04
CA PHE A 60 -3.77 19.57 28.75
C PHE A 60 -4.26 20.24 27.46
N PHE A 61 -4.02 21.56 27.32
CA PHE A 61 -4.59 22.31 26.20
C PHE A 61 -3.89 22.04 24.85
N VAL A 62 -2.60 21.72 24.84
CA VAL A 62 -1.89 21.45 23.59
C VAL A 62 -2.45 20.20 22.91
N PRO A 63 -2.54 19.01 23.54
CA PRO A 63 -3.15 17.85 22.91
C PRO A 63 -4.62 18.07 22.55
N LEU A 64 -5.40 18.70 23.43
CA LEU A 64 -6.83 18.94 23.22
C LEU A 64 -7.08 19.76 21.96
N ILE A 65 -6.40 20.91 21.83
CA ILE A 65 -6.55 21.80 20.66
C ILE A 65 -6.00 21.14 19.40
N THR A 66 -4.81 20.48 19.47
CA THR A 66 -4.23 19.78 18.33
C THR A 66 -5.19 18.72 17.81
N CYS A 67 -5.71 17.85 18.70
CA CYS A 67 -6.62 16.79 18.31
C CYS A 67 -7.94 17.35 17.76
N GLY A 68 -8.53 18.34 18.43
CA GLY A 68 -9.81 18.93 18.01
C GLY A 68 -9.72 19.59 16.63
N VAL A 69 -8.75 20.48 16.45
CA VAL A 69 -8.57 21.17 15.16
C VAL A 69 -8.21 20.21 14.04
N THR A 70 -7.29 19.26 14.31
CA THR A 70 -6.89 18.26 13.31
C THR A 70 -8.05 17.34 12.93
N PHE A 71 -8.87 16.94 13.89
CA PHE A 71 -10.05 16.10 13.64
C PHE A 71 -11.04 16.80 12.70
N ILE A 72 -11.40 18.04 13.02
CA ILE A 72 -12.32 18.84 12.20
C ILE A 72 -11.77 19.05 10.78
N LEU A 73 -10.49 19.44 10.68
CA LEU A 73 -9.84 19.66 9.39
C LEU A 73 -9.76 18.36 8.57
N THR A 74 -9.53 17.23 9.24
CA THR A 74 -9.47 15.93 8.58
C THR A 74 -10.82 15.58 7.97
N LEU A 75 -11.93 15.80 8.66
CA LEU A 75 -13.25 15.47 8.16
C LEU A 75 -13.69 16.39 7.02
N TRP A 76 -13.36 17.68 7.07
CA TRP A 76 -13.89 18.64 6.11
C TRP A 76 -12.98 18.95 4.92
N ILE A 77 -11.68 18.75 5.06
CA ILE A 77 -10.70 19.15 4.04
C ILE A 77 -9.84 17.97 3.63
N ILE A 78 -9.10 17.38 4.57
CA ILE A 78 -8.12 16.33 4.24
C ILE A 78 -8.82 15.09 3.70
N GLY A 79 -9.88 14.64 4.37
CA GLY A 79 -10.66 13.47 3.97
C GLY A 79 -11.24 13.59 2.56
N PRO A 80 -12.02 14.63 2.25
CA PRO A 80 -12.55 14.85 0.90
C PRO A 80 -11.47 14.91 -0.18
N ILE A 81 -10.37 15.64 0.03
CA ILE A 81 -9.28 15.75 -0.95
C ILE A 81 -8.65 14.37 -1.19
N THR A 82 -8.38 13.62 -0.12
CA THR A 82 -7.76 12.29 -0.25
C THR A 82 -8.70 11.27 -0.85
N SER A 83 -10.02 11.39 -0.62
CA SER A 83 -11.03 10.56 -1.28
C SER A 83 -11.09 10.82 -2.78
N LEU A 84 -11.10 12.09 -3.20
CA LEU A 84 -11.05 12.46 -4.63
C LEU A 84 -9.81 11.92 -5.34
N LEU A 85 -8.66 11.91 -4.67
CA LEU A 85 -7.44 11.29 -5.23
C LEU A 85 -7.60 9.78 -5.40
N GLY A 86 -8.23 9.11 -4.43
CA GLY A 86 -8.53 7.68 -4.50
C GLY A 86 -9.51 7.35 -5.62
N ASP A 87 -10.59 8.12 -5.75
CA ASP A 87 -11.60 7.94 -6.79
C ASP A 87 -10.98 8.17 -8.19
N GLY A 88 -10.15 9.21 -8.33
CA GLY A 88 -9.40 9.48 -9.57
C GLY A 88 -8.48 8.33 -9.95
N LEU A 89 -7.79 7.71 -8.98
CA LEU A 89 -6.99 6.51 -9.21
C LEU A 89 -7.86 5.34 -9.69
N GLY A 90 -9.01 5.11 -9.07
CA GLY A 90 -9.96 4.07 -9.47
C GLY A 90 -10.44 4.25 -10.92
N ILE A 91 -10.80 5.48 -11.31
CA ILE A 91 -11.20 5.82 -12.69
C ILE A 91 -10.06 5.55 -13.67
N ALA A 92 -8.83 5.96 -13.35
CA ALA A 92 -7.67 5.75 -14.19
C ALA A 92 -7.37 4.26 -14.39
N LEU A 93 -7.40 3.46 -13.31
CA LEU A 93 -7.18 2.01 -13.39
C LEU A 93 -8.28 1.31 -14.19
N ASN A 94 -9.55 1.71 -14.06
CA ASN A 94 -10.64 1.18 -14.86
C ASN A 94 -10.47 1.52 -16.35
N ALA A 95 -10.06 2.73 -16.69
CA ALA A 95 -9.78 3.11 -18.07
C ALA A 95 -8.67 2.24 -18.69
N ILE A 96 -7.59 2.00 -17.94
CA ILE A 96 -6.50 1.13 -18.37
C ILE A 96 -6.97 -0.32 -18.49
N ALA A 97 -7.78 -0.83 -17.57
CA ALA A 97 -8.34 -2.18 -17.58
C ALA A 97 -9.18 -2.42 -18.83
N ASN A 98 -10.01 -1.45 -19.21
CA ASN A 98 -10.84 -1.51 -20.41
C ASN A 98 -10.02 -1.43 -21.72
N PHE A 99 -8.86 -0.78 -21.68
CA PHE A 99 -7.98 -0.66 -22.83
C PHE A 99 -7.15 -1.95 -23.04
N ASN A 100 -6.44 -2.42 -22.01
CA ASN A 100 -5.59 -3.61 -22.06
C ASN A 100 -5.27 -4.15 -20.68
N GLY A 101 -5.66 -5.42 -20.42
CA GLY A 101 -5.42 -6.06 -19.13
C GLY A 101 -3.93 -6.25 -18.81
N ILE A 102 -3.09 -6.55 -19.82
CA ILE A 102 -1.63 -6.70 -19.59
C ILE A 102 -1.02 -5.38 -19.15
N LEU A 103 -1.45 -4.29 -19.79
CA LEU A 103 -1.03 -2.94 -19.39
C LEU A 103 -1.48 -2.62 -17.97
N LEU A 104 -2.72 -2.98 -17.59
CA LEU A 104 -3.20 -2.86 -16.21
C LEU A 104 -2.26 -3.58 -15.24
N GLY A 105 -1.93 -4.84 -15.53
CA GLY A 105 -1.02 -5.63 -14.72
C GLY A 105 0.35 -4.98 -14.55
N ALA A 106 0.91 -4.45 -15.64
CA ALA A 106 2.19 -3.73 -15.61
C ALA A 106 2.13 -2.46 -14.77
N VAL A 107 1.08 -1.66 -14.94
CA VAL A 107 0.89 -0.39 -14.21
C VAL A 107 0.65 -0.65 -12.72
N VAL A 108 -0.26 -1.57 -12.40
CA VAL A 108 -0.54 -1.94 -11.00
C VAL A 108 0.68 -2.54 -10.35
N GLY A 109 1.35 -3.52 -10.97
CA GLY A 109 2.55 -4.16 -10.41
C GLY A 109 3.71 -3.18 -10.23
N GLY A 110 3.92 -2.27 -11.17
CA GLY A 110 5.00 -1.28 -11.12
C GLY A 110 4.77 -0.16 -10.12
N LEU A 111 3.53 0.32 -9.99
CA LEU A 111 3.18 1.42 -9.11
C LEU A 111 2.77 0.95 -7.71
N TRP A 112 2.50 -0.33 -7.50
CA TRP A 112 1.95 -0.85 -6.24
C TRP A 112 2.73 -0.39 -5.01
N GLN A 113 4.05 -0.51 -5.04
CA GLN A 113 4.89 -0.10 -3.90
C GLN A 113 4.81 1.40 -3.62
N ILE A 114 4.63 2.21 -4.66
CA ILE A 114 4.43 3.66 -4.53
C ILE A 114 3.05 3.94 -3.93
N LEU A 115 2.01 3.24 -4.39
CA LEU A 115 0.66 3.36 -3.84
C LEU A 115 0.62 2.94 -2.36
N VAL A 116 1.35 1.88 -2.00
CA VAL A 116 1.50 1.42 -0.60
C VAL A 116 2.15 2.50 0.26
N MET A 117 3.23 3.15 -0.23
CA MET A 117 3.90 4.22 0.50
C MET A 117 2.97 5.38 0.89
N PHE A 118 2.04 5.74 0.00
CA PHE A 118 1.07 6.80 0.25
C PHE A 118 -0.26 6.28 0.83
N GLY A 119 -0.39 4.96 1.02
CA GLY A 119 -1.65 4.33 1.47
C GLY A 119 -2.78 4.39 0.43
N LEU A 120 -2.49 4.79 -0.81
CA LEU A 120 -3.46 4.90 -1.91
C LEU A 120 -3.94 3.53 -2.42
N HIS A 121 -3.19 2.47 -2.16
CA HIS A 121 -3.58 1.11 -2.54
C HIS A 121 -4.93 0.68 -1.96
N TRP A 122 -5.34 1.22 -0.81
CA TRP A 122 -6.66 0.98 -0.23
C TRP A 122 -7.82 1.54 -1.09
N ALA A 123 -7.57 2.57 -1.89
CA ALA A 123 -8.57 3.09 -2.81
C ALA A 123 -8.90 2.13 -3.97
N THR A 124 -8.04 1.13 -4.22
CA THR A 124 -8.27 0.12 -5.26
C THR A 124 -9.11 -1.07 -4.78
N VAL A 125 -9.24 -1.26 -3.47
CA VAL A 125 -10.02 -2.37 -2.88
C VAL A 125 -11.51 -2.30 -3.22
N PRO A 126 -12.20 -1.16 -3.15
CA PRO A 126 -13.61 -1.05 -3.58
C PRO A 126 -13.83 -1.48 -5.03
N LEU A 127 -12.88 -1.19 -5.93
CA LEU A 127 -12.95 -1.63 -7.31
C LEU A 127 -12.92 -3.16 -7.41
N MET A 128 -12.00 -3.80 -6.69
CA MET A 128 -11.94 -5.27 -6.61
C MET A 128 -13.24 -5.86 -6.05
N LEU A 129 -13.75 -5.31 -4.95
CA LEU A 129 -14.97 -5.82 -4.31
C LEU A 129 -16.19 -5.67 -5.20
N ASN A 130 -16.31 -4.54 -5.92
CA ASN A 130 -17.37 -4.33 -6.90
C ASN A 130 -17.30 -5.33 -8.05
N ASP A 131 -16.11 -5.60 -8.58
CA ASP A 131 -15.90 -6.60 -9.62
C ASP A 131 -16.29 -8.00 -9.12
N LEU A 132 -15.86 -8.39 -7.92
CA LEU A 132 -16.22 -9.68 -7.31
C LEU A 132 -17.74 -9.81 -7.13
N ALA A 133 -18.41 -8.76 -6.70
CA ALA A 133 -19.86 -8.76 -6.50
C ALA A 133 -20.65 -8.81 -7.82
N THR A 134 -20.16 -8.15 -8.87
CA THR A 134 -20.90 -8.01 -10.15
C THR A 134 -20.52 -9.06 -11.19
N LYS A 135 -19.25 -9.46 -11.24
CA LYS A 135 -18.68 -10.36 -12.26
C LYS A 135 -18.31 -11.74 -11.70
N GLY A 136 -18.22 -11.88 -10.35
CA GLY A 136 -17.72 -13.09 -9.68
C GLY A 136 -16.20 -13.23 -9.71
N TYR A 137 -15.47 -12.29 -10.30
CA TYR A 137 -14.01 -12.25 -10.35
C TYR A 137 -13.49 -10.83 -10.51
N SER A 138 -12.21 -10.60 -10.16
CA SER A 138 -11.55 -9.31 -10.40
C SER A 138 -10.11 -9.50 -10.83
N ASN A 139 -9.68 -8.67 -11.78
CA ASN A 139 -8.29 -8.55 -12.21
C ASN A 139 -7.63 -7.24 -11.69
N ALA A 140 -8.37 -6.40 -10.98
CA ALA A 140 -7.94 -5.08 -10.59
C ALA A 140 -6.64 -5.07 -9.78
N LEU A 141 -6.45 -6.06 -8.91
CA LEU A 141 -5.28 -6.15 -8.04
C LEU A 141 -4.32 -7.30 -8.39
N THR A 142 -4.62 -8.10 -9.40
CA THR A 142 -3.77 -9.26 -9.77
C THR A 142 -2.32 -8.86 -10.04
N GLY A 143 -2.10 -7.73 -10.72
CA GLY A 143 -0.76 -7.24 -11.05
C GLY A 143 0.14 -6.94 -9.83
N MET A 144 -0.44 -6.63 -8.67
CA MET A 144 0.33 -6.33 -7.46
C MET A 144 1.09 -7.54 -6.89
N PHE A 145 0.64 -8.76 -7.21
CA PHE A 145 1.09 -9.95 -6.49
C PHE A 145 2.59 -10.21 -6.68
N GLY A 146 3.09 -10.03 -7.90
CA GLY A 146 4.52 -10.21 -8.21
C GLY A 146 5.43 -9.22 -7.50
N CYS A 147 5.01 -7.97 -7.28
CA CYS A 147 5.85 -6.95 -6.65
C CYS A 147 6.09 -7.22 -5.15
N THR A 148 5.15 -7.88 -4.45
CA THR A 148 5.34 -8.32 -3.07
C THR A 148 6.52 -9.27 -2.95
N PHE A 149 6.61 -10.25 -3.83
CA PHE A 149 7.71 -11.20 -3.87
C PHE A 149 9.01 -10.61 -4.44
N ALA A 150 8.93 -9.62 -5.31
CA ALA A 150 10.09 -8.86 -5.75
C ALA A 150 10.76 -8.13 -4.57
N GLN A 151 9.99 -7.60 -3.60
CA GLN A 151 10.55 -7.04 -2.37
C GLN A 151 11.29 -8.10 -1.55
N CYS A 152 10.74 -9.31 -1.43
CA CYS A 152 11.41 -10.41 -0.73
C CYS A 152 12.77 -10.75 -1.37
N GLY A 153 12.81 -10.83 -2.71
CA GLY A 153 14.04 -11.05 -3.46
C GLY A 153 15.09 -9.95 -3.23
N ALA A 154 14.64 -8.68 -3.26
CA ALA A 154 15.52 -7.55 -3.00
C ALA A 154 16.08 -7.54 -1.57
N VAL A 155 15.25 -7.84 -0.57
CA VAL A 155 15.66 -7.93 0.84
C VAL A 155 16.67 -9.06 1.03
N LEU A 156 16.46 -10.21 0.40
CA LEU A 156 17.39 -11.34 0.46
C LEU A 156 18.75 -10.98 -0.14
N ALA A 157 18.77 -10.27 -1.27
CA ALA A 157 20.01 -9.78 -1.89
C ALA A 157 20.75 -8.79 -0.98
N ILE A 158 20.02 -7.85 -0.35
CA ILE A 158 20.59 -6.91 0.62
C ILE A 158 21.19 -7.68 1.81
N TYR A 159 20.46 -8.66 2.35
CA TYR A 159 20.91 -9.47 3.49
C TYR A 159 22.24 -10.15 3.24
N LEU A 160 22.40 -10.75 2.05
CA LEU A 160 23.64 -11.48 1.70
C LEU A 160 24.81 -10.55 1.40
N LYS A 161 24.54 -9.35 0.90
CA LYS A 161 25.59 -8.45 0.41
C LYS A 161 26.00 -7.38 1.43
N THR A 162 25.10 -6.99 2.35
CA THR A 162 25.39 -5.94 3.34
C THR A 162 26.37 -6.40 4.40
N LYS A 163 27.34 -5.53 4.71
CA LYS A 163 28.25 -5.68 5.86
C LYS A 163 27.76 -4.91 7.10
N ASN A 164 26.73 -4.08 6.95
CA ASN A 164 26.18 -3.29 8.04
C ASN A 164 25.27 -4.15 8.93
N SER A 165 25.68 -4.38 10.18
CA SER A 165 24.96 -5.20 11.16
C SER A 165 23.52 -4.72 11.39
N LYS A 166 23.27 -3.40 11.45
CA LYS A 166 21.92 -2.84 11.62
C LYS A 166 21.03 -3.14 10.41
N THR A 167 21.55 -2.96 9.18
CA THR A 167 20.82 -3.32 7.98
C THR A 167 20.51 -4.81 7.95
N LYS A 168 21.49 -5.64 8.31
CA LYS A 168 21.35 -7.09 8.31
C LYS A 168 20.31 -7.59 9.29
N SER A 169 20.24 -7.02 10.50
CA SER A 169 19.23 -7.37 11.52
C SER A 169 17.80 -7.01 11.11
N LEU A 170 17.61 -5.98 10.28
CA LEU A 170 16.29 -5.59 9.76
C LEU A 170 15.81 -6.50 8.62
N CYS A 171 16.72 -7.19 7.91
CA CYS A 171 16.34 -7.97 6.73
C CYS A 171 15.50 -9.19 7.09
N ILE A 172 15.80 -9.91 8.17
CA ILE A 172 15.08 -11.14 8.53
C ILE A 172 13.61 -10.86 8.89
N PRO A 173 13.29 -9.92 9.80
CA PRO A 173 11.88 -9.57 10.08
C PRO A 173 11.16 -9.05 8.84
N ALA A 174 11.83 -8.23 8.02
CA ALA A 174 11.24 -7.69 6.80
C ALA A 174 10.96 -8.77 5.75
N LEU A 175 11.81 -9.80 5.64
CA LEU A 175 11.61 -10.94 4.74
C LEU A 175 10.41 -11.78 5.18
N ILE A 176 10.32 -12.12 6.47
CA ILE A 176 9.21 -12.89 7.03
C ILE A 176 7.88 -12.13 6.83
N SER A 177 7.88 -10.84 7.15
CA SER A 177 6.74 -9.96 6.93
C SER A 177 6.33 -9.90 5.45
N GLY A 178 7.29 -9.74 4.55
CA GLY A 178 7.05 -9.70 3.09
C GLY A 178 6.48 -11.00 2.55
N ILE A 179 6.97 -12.16 3.00
CA ILE A 179 6.40 -13.48 2.64
C ILE A 179 4.96 -13.60 3.10
N ALA A 180 4.63 -13.07 4.29
CA ALA A 180 3.26 -13.01 4.78
C ALA A 180 2.39 -11.95 4.06
N GLY A 181 3.00 -11.10 3.21
CA GLY A 181 2.29 -10.12 2.38
C GLY A 181 2.38 -8.67 2.85
N VAL A 182 3.06 -8.40 3.96
CA VAL A 182 3.24 -7.05 4.53
C VAL A 182 4.62 -6.53 4.14
N THR A 183 4.68 -5.66 3.13
CA THR A 183 5.93 -5.20 2.51
C THR A 183 6.47 -3.89 3.08
N GLU A 184 5.73 -3.19 3.92
CA GLU A 184 6.10 -1.90 4.50
C GLU A 184 7.44 -1.93 5.26
N PRO A 185 7.77 -2.95 6.08
CA PRO A 185 9.06 -3.04 6.73
C PRO A 185 10.22 -3.15 5.72
N ALA A 186 10.02 -3.87 4.62
CA ALA A 186 11.00 -3.99 3.54
C ALA A 186 11.16 -2.67 2.78
N ILE A 187 10.05 -1.99 2.48
CA ILE A 187 10.03 -0.71 1.77
C ILE A 187 10.76 0.35 2.60
N TYR A 188 10.21 0.69 3.76
CA TYR A 188 10.71 1.82 4.55
C TYR A 188 12.04 1.55 5.23
N GLY A 189 12.27 0.32 5.69
CA GLY A 189 13.49 -0.05 6.41
C GLY A 189 14.70 -0.31 5.52
N LEU A 190 14.48 -0.77 4.28
CA LEU A 190 15.55 -1.35 3.47
C LEU A 190 15.62 -0.80 2.04
N THR A 191 14.56 -0.96 1.24
CA THR A 191 14.65 -0.73 -0.21
C THR A 191 14.54 0.74 -0.58
N LEU A 192 13.58 1.47 -0.01
CA LEU A 192 13.34 2.88 -0.29
C LEU A 192 14.52 3.80 0.11
N PRO A 193 15.11 3.69 1.33
CA PRO A 193 16.27 4.50 1.71
C PRO A 193 17.46 4.32 0.76
N LYS A 194 17.57 3.14 0.16
CA LYS A 194 18.66 2.79 -0.76
C LYS A 194 18.35 3.10 -2.23
N LYS A 195 17.15 3.56 -2.54
CA LYS A 195 16.63 3.97 -3.86
C LYS A 195 16.72 2.90 -4.95
N LYS A 196 17.93 2.44 -5.34
CA LYS A 196 18.12 1.46 -6.42
C LYS A 196 17.33 0.15 -6.20
N PRO A 197 17.41 -0.53 -5.04
CA PRO A 197 16.59 -1.71 -4.78
C PRO A 197 15.09 -1.45 -4.92
N PHE A 198 14.61 -0.28 -4.46
CA PHE A 198 13.21 0.10 -4.59
C PHE A 198 12.77 0.23 -6.04
N ILE A 199 13.56 0.94 -6.88
CA ILE A 199 13.27 1.08 -8.31
C ILE A 199 13.25 -0.28 -9.01
N ILE A 200 14.20 -1.15 -8.68
CA ILE A 200 14.27 -2.51 -9.25
C ILE A 200 13.01 -3.29 -8.89
N THR A 201 12.53 -3.23 -7.65
CA THR A 201 11.30 -3.94 -7.27
C THR A 201 10.07 -3.41 -7.98
N CYS A 202 10.00 -2.10 -8.27
CA CYS A 202 8.94 -1.52 -9.10
C CYS A 202 9.00 -2.04 -10.55
N ILE A 203 10.20 -2.11 -11.16
CA ILE A 203 10.38 -2.62 -12.52
C ILE A 203 10.02 -4.10 -12.59
N VAL A 204 10.52 -4.91 -11.66
CA VAL A 204 10.20 -6.34 -11.58
C VAL A 204 8.71 -6.55 -11.33
N GLY A 205 8.11 -5.71 -10.49
CA GLY A 205 6.66 -5.70 -10.26
C GLY A 205 5.87 -5.43 -11.53
N ALA A 206 6.29 -4.46 -12.36
CA ALA A 206 5.66 -4.17 -13.63
C ALA A 206 5.75 -5.36 -14.60
N ILE A 207 6.92 -5.98 -14.74
CA ILE A 207 7.13 -7.15 -15.63
C ILE A 207 6.27 -8.32 -15.16
N THR A 208 6.30 -8.64 -13.88
CA THR A 208 5.57 -9.79 -13.31
C THR A 208 4.06 -9.53 -13.25
N GLY A 209 3.64 -8.29 -13.04
CA GLY A 209 2.24 -7.89 -13.11
C GLY A 209 1.68 -8.05 -14.56
N ALA A 210 2.45 -7.62 -15.56
CA ALA A 210 2.10 -7.87 -16.96
C ALA A 210 2.01 -9.38 -17.28
N ALA A 211 2.97 -10.17 -16.77
CA ALA A 211 2.98 -11.62 -16.95
C ALA A 211 1.76 -12.29 -16.32
N LEU A 212 1.38 -11.93 -15.08
CA LEU A 212 0.18 -12.46 -14.44
C LEU A 212 -1.07 -12.25 -15.29
N MET A 213 -1.23 -11.07 -15.87
CA MET A 213 -2.35 -10.75 -16.74
C MET A 213 -2.25 -11.45 -18.10
N ALA A 214 -1.06 -11.61 -18.66
CA ALA A 214 -0.84 -12.34 -19.92
C ALA A 214 -1.18 -13.84 -19.79
N PHE A 215 -0.97 -14.42 -18.61
CA PHE A 215 -1.38 -15.78 -18.28
C PHE A 215 -2.82 -15.88 -17.77
N ASN A 216 -3.62 -14.81 -17.90
CA ASN A 216 -5.02 -14.74 -17.48
C ASN A 216 -5.23 -15.14 -16.01
N VAL A 217 -4.27 -14.84 -15.13
CA VAL A 217 -4.43 -15.06 -13.70
C VAL A 217 -5.51 -14.12 -13.18
N THR A 218 -6.56 -14.69 -12.61
CA THR A 218 -7.78 -13.98 -12.20
C THR A 218 -8.06 -14.24 -10.73
N GLY A 219 -8.37 -13.19 -9.97
CA GLY A 219 -8.77 -13.29 -8.57
C GLY A 219 -10.27 -13.59 -8.44
N TYR A 220 -10.62 -14.64 -7.71
CA TYR A 220 -12.01 -15.07 -7.47
C TYR A 220 -12.48 -14.76 -6.05
N THR A 221 -11.57 -14.44 -5.16
CA THR A 221 -11.90 -14.07 -3.77
C THR A 221 -11.03 -12.91 -3.31
N SER A 222 -11.48 -12.20 -2.27
CA SER A 222 -10.67 -11.24 -1.55
C SER A 222 -9.80 -12.00 -0.54
N ALA A 223 -8.63 -12.43 -0.95
CA ALA A 223 -7.63 -13.00 -0.04
C ALA A 223 -6.53 -11.97 0.26
N GLY A 224 -5.78 -12.22 1.32
CA GLY A 224 -4.61 -11.42 1.67
C GLY A 224 -3.53 -11.46 0.60
N THR A 225 -2.46 -10.71 0.83
CA THR A 225 -1.23 -10.71 0.02
C THR A 225 -0.25 -11.78 0.51
N GLY A 226 0.88 -11.96 -0.17
CA GLY A 226 1.88 -12.96 0.18
C GLY A 226 1.43 -14.40 -0.05
N ILE A 227 2.01 -15.33 0.68
CA ILE A 227 1.72 -16.78 0.49
C ILE A 227 0.26 -17.16 0.72
N PHE A 228 -0.45 -16.43 1.58
CA PHE A 228 -1.86 -16.67 1.86
C PHE A 228 -2.77 -16.20 0.71
N GLY A 229 -2.29 -15.31 -0.14
CA GLY A 229 -3.02 -14.76 -1.28
C GLY A 229 -3.15 -15.72 -2.46
N TYR A 230 -2.36 -16.79 -2.54
CA TYR A 230 -2.43 -17.73 -3.66
C TYR A 230 -3.82 -18.37 -3.84
N THR A 231 -4.52 -18.59 -2.74
CA THR A 231 -5.86 -19.18 -2.75
C THR A 231 -6.90 -18.31 -3.46
N ALA A 232 -6.64 -16.99 -3.59
CA ALA A 232 -7.52 -16.09 -4.34
C ALA A 232 -7.61 -16.43 -5.82
N TYR A 233 -6.61 -17.08 -6.37
CA TYR A 233 -6.51 -17.41 -7.80
C TYR A 233 -7.05 -18.81 -8.16
N ILE A 234 -7.74 -19.47 -7.23
CA ILE A 234 -8.45 -20.73 -7.47
C ILE A 234 -9.87 -20.41 -7.95
N ASN A 235 -10.24 -20.91 -9.13
CA ASN A 235 -11.62 -20.83 -9.59
C ASN A 235 -12.45 -21.90 -8.85
N THR A 236 -13.21 -21.46 -7.85
CA THR A 236 -14.02 -22.36 -7.01
C THR A 236 -15.24 -22.95 -7.72
N VAL A 237 -15.65 -22.38 -8.87
CA VAL A 237 -16.77 -22.87 -9.68
C VAL A 237 -16.34 -24.06 -10.53
N THR A 238 -15.17 -23.95 -11.18
CA THR A 238 -14.62 -24.98 -12.06
C THR A 238 -13.59 -25.89 -11.36
N ASN A 239 -13.22 -25.59 -10.12
CA ASN A 239 -12.11 -26.22 -9.39
C ASN A 239 -10.75 -26.11 -10.14
N ASP A 240 -10.59 -25.06 -10.96
CA ASP A 240 -9.36 -24.85 -11.70
C ASP A 240 -8.33 -24.12 -10.82
N ILE A 241 -7.15 -24.73 -10.68
CA ILE A 241 -6.00 -24.23 -9.92
C ILE A 241 -4.91 -23.64 -10.80
N SER A 242 -5.11 -23.58 -12.12
CA SER A 242 -4.09 -23.12 -13.08
C SER A 242 -3.63 -21.68 -12.79
N GLY A 243 -4.55 -20.79 -12.41
CA GLY A 243 -4.26 -19.42 -12.02
C GLY A 243 -3.37 -19.35 -10.77
N MET A 244 -3.63 -20.19 -9.78
CA MET A 244 -2.80 -20.28 -8.57
C MET A 244 -1.38 -20.77 -8.91
N ILE A 245 -1.25 -21.81 -9.73
CA ILE A 245 0.05 -22.34 -10.15
C ILE A 245 0.84 -21.27 -10.92
N ALA A 246 0.20 -20.57 -11.85
CA ALA A 246 0.83 -19.47 -12.59
C ALA A 246 1.28 -18.35 -11.63
N ALA A 247 0.45 -17.97 -10.66
CA ALA A 247 0.81 -16.97 -9.64
C ALA A 247 2.03 -17.41 -8.82
N ILE A 248 2.12 -18.67 -8.39
CA ILE A 248 3.27 -19.21 -7.66
C ILE A 248 4.53 -19.13 -8.54
N VAL A 249 4.48 -19.60 -9.77
CA VAL A 249 5.64 -19.62 -10.69
C VAL A 249 6.12 -18.20 -10.96
N ILE A 250 5.21 -17.27 -11.27
CA ILE A 250 5.56 -15.87 -11.55
C ILE A 250 6.12 -15.18 -10.29
N SER A 251 5.62 -15.50 -9.10
CA SER A 251 6.15 -14.98 -7.85
C SER A 251 7.57 -15.47 -7.58
N LEU A 252 7.87 -16.74 -7.85
CA LEU A 252 9.23 -17.27 -7.75
C LEU A 252 10.18 -16.58 -8.75
N ILE A 253 9.71 -16.36 -9.98
CA ILE A 253 10.45 -15.57 -10.97
C ILE A 253 10.69 -14.14 -10.47
N ALA A 254 9.71 -13.50 -9.83
CA ALA A 254 9.86 -12.18 -9.24
C ALA A 254 10.95 -12.14 -8.16
N VAL A 255 10.97 -13.14 -7.26
CA VAL A 255 12.01 -13.28 -6.23
C VAL A 255 13.39 -13.38 -6.87
N VAL A 256 13.57 -14.31 -7.82
CA VAL A 256 14.86 -14.55 -8.46
C VAL A 256 15.32 -13.33 -9.25
N LEU A 257 14.44 -12.72 -10.04
CA LEU A 257 14.78 -11.58 -10.87
C LEU A 257 15.18 -10.36 -10.02
N ALA A 258 14.37 -10.04 -8.99
CA ALA A 258 14.69 -8.95 -8.08
C ALA A 258 15.97 -9.24 -7.28
N PHE A 259 16.15 -10.48 -6.82
CA PHE A 259 17.37 -10.91 -6.13
C PHE A 259 18.61 -10.67 -7.00
N VAL A 260 18.64 -11.18 -8.22
CA VAL A 260 19.81 -11.06 -9.12
C VAL A 260 20.09 -9.59 -9.44
N LEU A 261 19.07 -8.82 -9.83
CA LEU A 261 19.25 -7.42 -10.20
C LEU A 261 19.75 -6.58 -9.00
N VAL A 262 19.17 -6.79 -7.83
CA VAL A 262 19.63 -6.08 -6.62
C VAL A 262 21.01 -6.58 -6.18
N TYR A 263 21.28 -7.89 -6.22
CA TYR A 263 22.57 -8.44 -5.83
C TYR A 263 23.71 -7.86 -6.69
N VAL A 264 23.52 -7.70 -7.98
CA VAL A 264 24.53 -7.13 -8.88
C VAL A 264 24.70 -5.62 -8.63
N THR A 265 23.60 -4.88 -8.44
CA THR A 265 23.61 -3.40 -8.43
C THR A 265 23.77 -2.79 -7.05
N TYR A 266 23.51 -3.55 -5.98
CA TYR A 266 23.58 -3.05 -4.61
C TYR A 266 25.04 -2.96 -4.13
N SER A 267 25.34 -1.84 -3.48
CA SER A 267 26.54 -1.68 -2.67
C SER A 267 26.17 -0.96 -1.37
N ASP A 268 26.82 -1.31 -0.26
CA ASP A 268 26.67 -0.52 0.97
C ASP A 268 27.16 0.90 0.71
N GLU A 269 26.38 1.91 1.16
CA GLU A 269 26.90 3.28 1.20
C GLU A 269 28.09 3.33 2.15
N PRO A 270 29.18 4.04 1.79
CA PRO A 270 30.30 4.26 2.71
C PRO A 270 29.72 4.89 3.99
N ALA A 271 30.08 4.37 5.15
CA ALA A 271 29.68 4.91 6.43
C ALA A 271 29.98 6.42 6.43
N LYS A 272 28.95 7.27 6.50
CA LYS A 272 29.15 8.71 6.67
C LYS A 272 30.03 8.88 7.90
N ALA A 273 31.25 9.39 7.72
CA ALA A 273 32.10 9.75 8.83
C ALA A 273 31.28 10.68 9.73
N LYS A 274 31.13 10.28 11.00
CA LYS A 274 30.53 11.16 12.01
C LYS A 274 31.39 12.42 12.06
N LYS A 275 30.85 13.54 11.53
CA LYS A 275 31.32 14.88 11.87
C LYS A 275 30.74 15.29 13.19
#